data_be5f24b02bdc10d59694cc7169159d1b
#
_entry.id   be5f24b02bdc10d59694cc7169159d1b
#
_cell.length_a   1.000
_cell.length_b   1.000
_cell.length_c   1.000
_cell.angle_alpha   90.00
_cell.angle_beta   90.00
_cell.angle_gamma   90.00
#
_symmetry.space_group_name_H-M   'P 1'
#
loop_
_entity.id
_entity.type
_entity.pdbx_description
1 polymer ?
#
loop_
_entity_poly.entity_id
_entity_poly.type
_entity_poly.pdbx_seq_one_letter_code
_entity_poly.pdbx_strand_id
1 'polypeptide(L)'
;MLSLLGLLLAFTFSMSASRFEARKQVVLQDANAIGTTFLRTQLLSTAGQTIQAQGLLRSYVATRLQIYAAPAGSPAQKAAAVQMQALQHDLWDLVATDSRQHPNAVSTALLLTSLNEMIDLSETQVTIFANHVPEDILLLLLIMSTITVAMVAFLNGKGGKHQRLFTIILAATIALTIFIVLDLDRPQRGLIRVGVGSVERAQAMIESKR
;
A
#
# COMPACT_ATOMS: atom_id res chain seq x y z
N MET A 1 16.72 23.14 21.64
CA MET A 1 16.67 22.97 20.19
C MET A 1 16.90 21.51 19.79
N LEU A 2 18.06 20.91 20.13
CA LEU A 2 18.39 19.53 19.72
C LEU A 2 17.36 18.48 20.23
N SER A 3 16.89 18.61 21.47
CA SER A 3 15.87 17.73 22.06
C SER A 3 14.52 17.85 21.36
N LEU A 4 14.12 19.07 21.00
CA LEU A 4 12.87 19.30 20.25
C LEU A 4 12.96 18.71 18.85
N LEU A 5 14.09 18.90 18.15
CA LEU A 5 14.32 18.27 16.84
C LEU A 5 14.32 16.75 16.93
N GLY A 6 14.98 16.16 17.95
CA GLY A 6 14.97 14.72 18.19
C GLY A 6 13.57 14.18 18.40
N LEU A 7 12.73 14.89 19.14
CA LEU A 7 11.33 14.54 19.37
C LEU A 7 10.51 14.58 18.06
N LEU A 8 10.66 15.65 17.27
CA LEU A 8 9.99 15.78 15.97
C LEU A 8 10.41 14.69 14.99
N LEU A 9 11.71 14.37 14.93
CA LEU A 9 12.23 13.27 14.12
C LEU A 9 11.63 11.92 14.54
N ALA A 10 11.57 11.65 15.85
CA ALA A 10 11.02 10.42 16.38
C ALA A 10 9.52 10.25 16.04
N PHE A 11 8.72 11.31 16.21
CA PHE A 11 7.29 11.28 15.86
C PHE A 11 7.07 11.13 14.34
N THR A 12 7.84 11.85 13.53
CA THR A 12 7.69 11.78 12.07
C THR A 12 8.11 10.40 11.54
N PHE A 13 9.20 9.84 12.08
CA PHE A 13 9.63 8.48 11.78
C PHE A 13 8.57 7.44 12.17
N SER A 14 8.04 7.54 13.40
CA SER A 14 6.98 6.64 13.89
C SER A 14 5.73 6.71 13.01
N MET A 15 5.33 7.91 12.59
CA MET A 15 4.20 8.10 11.68
C MET A 15 4.46 7.46 10.30
N SER A 16 5.63 7.67 9.70
CA SER A 16 5.99 7.07 8.41
C SER A 16 6.07 5.55 8.49
N ALA A 17 6.65 5.00 9.57
CA ALA A 17 6.72 3.56 9.82
C ALA A 17 5.33 2.93 10.01
N SER A 18 4.44 3.58 10.76
CA SER A 18 3.06 3.13 10.95
C SER A 18 2.28 3.11 9.63
N ARG A 19 2.44 4.13 8.78
CA ARG A 19 1.82 4.18 7.44
C ARG A 19 2.35 3.09 6.53
N PHE A 20 3.65 2.82 6.56
CA PHE A 20 4.26 1.74 5.80
C PHE A 20 3.70 0.38 6.23
N GLU A 21 3.57 0.13 7.53
CA GLU A 21 2.98 -1.11 8.04
C GLU A 21 1.49 -1.24 7.68
N ALA A 22 0.71 -0.16 7.75
CA ALA A 22 -0.69 -0.16 7.31
C ALA A 22 -0.83 -0.51 5.81
N ARG A 23 0.06 0.01 4.95
CA ARG A 23 0.11 -0.35 3.52
C ARG A 23 0.41 -1.83 3.31
N LYS A 24 1.34 -2.38 4.07
CA LYS A 24 1.71 -3.81 4.01
C LYS A 24 0.55 -4.70 4.47
N GLN A 25 -0.14 -4.29 5.53
CA GLN A 25 -1.30 -5.02 6.06
C GLN A 25 -2.46 -5.06 5.06
N VAL A 26 -2.80 -3.95 4.42
CA VAL A 26 -3.90 -3.93 3.44
C VAL A 26 -3.58 -4.78 2.20
N VAL A 27 -2.32 -4.85 1.75
CA VAL A 27 -1.90 -5.74 0.65
C VAL A 27 -2.05 -7.21 1.04
N LEU A 28 -1.76 -7.57 2.29
CA LEU A 28 -1.96 -8.93 2.78
C LEU A 28 -3.45 -9.28 2.89
N GLN A 29 -4.26 -8.37 3.43
CA GLN A 29 -5.71 -8.57 3.55
C GLN A 29 -6.37 -8.71 2.18
N ASP A 30 -6.00 -7.86 1.20
CA ASP A 30 -6.46 -7.93 -0.18
C ASP A 30 -6.15 -9.30 -0.82
N ALA A 31 -4.91 -9.79 -0.68
CA ALA A 31 -4.53 -11.11 -1.16
C ALA A 31 -5.36 -12.25 -0.53
N ASN A 32 -5.64 -12.16 0.77
CA ASN A 32 -6.47 -13.14 1.48
C ASN A 32 -7.93 -13.09 1.01
N ALA A 33 -8.50 -11.88 0.83
CA ALA A 33 -9.87 -11.71 0.32
C ALA A 33 -10.02 -12.26 -1.10
N ILE A 34 -9.04 -12.00 -1.98
CA ILE A 34 -8.98 -12.59 -3.32
C ILE A 34 -8.98 -14.12 -3.26
N GLY A 35 -8.10 -14.70 -2.43
CA GLY A 35 -8.01 -16.14 -2.26
C GLY A 35 -9.30 -16.75 -1.74
N THR A 36 -9.93 -16.13 -0.75
CA THR A 36 -11.20 -16.56 -0.18
C THR A 36 -12.33 -16.47 -1.21
N THR A 37 -12.43 -15.38 -1.95
CA THR A 37 -13.41 -15.18 -3.01
C THR A 37 -13.25 -16.24 -4.09
N PHE A 38 -12.02 -16.55 -4.52
CA PHE A 38 -11.75 -17.58 -5.51
C PHE A 38 -12.21 -18.96 -5.03
N LEU A 39 -11.94 -19.34 -3.79
CA LEU A 39 -12.40 -20.62 -3.24
C LEU A 39 -13.93 -20.68 -3.19
N ARG A 40 -14.58 -19.59 -2.84
CA ARG A 40 -16.04 -19.51 -2.75
C ARG A 40 -16.75 -19.47 -4.10
N THR A 41 -16.06 -19.24 -5.22
CA THR A 41 -16.67 -19.38 -6.56
C THR A 41 -17.21 -20.79 -6.81
N GLN A 42 -16.66 -21.81 -6.14
CA GLN A 42 -17.15 -23.19 -6.20
C GLN A 42 -18.55 -23.36 -5.58
N LEU A 43 -19.05 -22.35 -4.89
CA LEU A 43 -20.38 -22.33 -4.29
C LEU A 43 -21.45 -21.78 -5.24
N LEU A 44 -21.08 -21.35 -6.45
CA LEU A 44 -22.01 -20.93 -7.50
C LEU A 44 -22.85 -22.13 -7.99
N SER A 45 -24.06 -21.84 -8.41
CA SER A 45 -25.07 -22.85 -8.72
C SER A 45 -24.77 -23.71 -9.95
N THR A 46 -23.94 -23.17 -10.87
CA THR A 46 -23.58 -23.88 -12.11
C THR A 46 -22.07 -23.91 -12.35
N ALA A 47 -21.57 -25.01 -12.94
CA ALA A 47 -20.17 -25.10 -13.32
C ALA A 47 -19.72 -24.00 -14.31
N GLY A 48 -20.64 -23.59 -15.21
CA GLY A 48 -20.37 -22.50 -16.17
C GLY A 48 -20.09 -21.17 -15.46
N GLN A 49 -20.92 -20.80 -14.47
CA GLN A 49 -20.71 -19.60 -13.65
C GLN A 49 -19.41 -19.69 -12.84
N THR A 50 -19.09 -20.86 -12.29
CA THR A 50 -17.84 -21.08 -11.57
C THR A 50 -16.63 -20.82 -12.47
N ILE A 51 -16.61 -21.38 -13.69
CA ILE A 51 -15.53 -21.21 -14.65
C ILE A 51 -15.40 -19.72 -15.05
N GLN A 52 -16.52 -19.06 -15.30
CA GLN A 52 -16.55 -17.64 -15.65
C GLN A 52 -16.01 -16.76 -14.51
N ALA A 53 -16.48 -16.96 -13.27
CA ALA A 53 -16.03 -16.23 -12.10
C ALA A 53 -14.53 -16.42 -11.85
N GLN A 54 -14.03 -17.64 -11.97
CA GLN A 54 -12.60 -17.94 -11.84
C GLN A 54 -11.77 -17.28 -12.93
N GLY A 55 -12.27 -17.20 -14.17
CA GLY A 55 -11.63 -16.49 -15.26
C GLY A 55 -11.53 -14.98 -14.99
N LEU A 56 -12.61 -14.37 -14.50
CA LEU A 56 -12.62 -12.96 -14.09
C LEU A 56 -11.66 -12.69 -12.94
N LEU A 57 -11.60 -13.57 -11.93
CA LEU A 57 -10.66 -13.42 -10.81
C LEU A 57 -9.20 -13.57 -11.23
N ARG A 58 -8.87 -14.44 -12.19
CA ARG A 58 -7.53 -14.50 -12.78
C ARG A 58 -7.14 -13.15 -13.43
N SER A 59 -8.05 -12.60 -14.22
CA SER A 59 -7.85 -11.30 -14.86
C SER A 59 -7.73 -10.18 -13.81
N TYR A 60 -8.52 -10.25 -12.75
CA TYR A 60 -8.47 -9.31 -11.61
C TYR A 60 -7.09 -9.30 -10.95
N VAL A 61 -6.55 -10.46 -10.58
CA VAL A 61 -5.23 -10.55 -9.92
C VAL A 61 -4.11 -10.09 -10.85
N ALA A 62 -4.16 -10.47 -12.13
CA ALA A 62 -3.19 -10.01 -13.12
C ALA A 62 -3.20 -8.47 -13.26
N THR A 63 -4.41 -7.87 -13.33
CA THR A 63 -4.57 -6.40 -13.39
C THR A 63 -4.09 -5.74 -12.08
N ARG A 64 -4.31 -6.38 -10.94
CA ARG A 64 -3.83 -5.92 -9.64
C ARG A 64 -2.30 -5.81 -9.60
N LEU A 65 -1.62 -6.83 -10.08
CA LEU A 65 -0.15 -6.82 -10.18
C LEU A 65 0.36 -5.76 -11.16
N GLN A 66 -0.36 -5.51 -12.26
CA GLN A 66 -0.03 -4.41 -13.18
C GLN A 66 -0.12 -3.03 -12.49
N ILE A 67 -1.14 -2.80 -11.63
CA ILE A 67 -1.27 -1.56 -10.85
C ILE A 67 -0.06 -1.36 -9.93
N TYR A 68 0.44 -2.42 -9.30
CA TYR A 68 1.63 -2.35 -8.45
C TYR A 68 2.93 -2.13 -9.23
N ALA A 69 3.04 -2.74 -10.42
CA ALA A 69 4.23 -2.64 -11.25
C ALA A 69 4.34 -1.29 -11.96
N ALA A 70 3.21 -0.65 -12.26
CA ALA A 70 3.16 0.61 -12.97
C ALA A 70 3.64 1.79 -12.09
N PRO A 71 4.38 2.77 -12.65
CA PRO A 71 4.74 3.98 -11.94
C PRO A 71 3.50 4.73 -11.43
N ALA A 72 3.59 5.25 -10.19
CA ALA A 72 2.48 5.98 -9.57
C ALA A 72 2.00 7.17 -10.44
N GLY A 73 0.70 7.23 -10.71
CA GLY A 73 0.05 8.27 -11.51
C GLY A 73 0.25 8.13 -13.03
N SER A 74 0.94 7.07 -13.49
CA SER A 74 1.16 6.83 -14.92
C SER A 74 -0.13 6.52 -15.67
N PRO A 75 -0.19 6.76 -17.01
CA PRO A 75 -1.31 6.34 -17.85
C PRO A 75 -1.59 4.84 -17.74
N ALA A 76 -0.54 4.02 -17.63
CA ALA A 76 -0.65 2.57 -17.48
C ALA A 76 -1.37 2.19 -16.18
N GLN A 77 -1.00 2.84 -15.06
CA GLN A 77 -1.66 2.62 -13.77
C GLN A 77 -3.14 3.01 -13.81
N LYS A 78 -3.46 4.16 -14.43
CA LYS A 78 -4.84 4.63 -14.58
C LYS A 78 -5.68 3.68 -15.46
N ALA A 79 -5.11 3.20 -16.58
CA ALA A 79 -5.79 2.24 -17.43
C ALA A 79 -6.05 0.91 -16.71
N ALA A 80 -5.09 0.40 -15.95
CA ALA A 80 -5.26 -0.80 -15.13
C ALA A 80 -6.31 -0.60 -14.03
N ALA A 81 -6.41 0.60 -13.43
CA ALA A 81 -7.44 0.91 -12.44
C ALA A 81 -8.86 0.90 -13.05
N VAL A 82 -9.03 1.44 -14.27
CA VAL A 82 -10.31 1.37 -15.00
C VAL A 82 -10.68 -0.09 -15.32
N GLN A 83 -9.71 -0.88 -15.78
CA GLN A 83 -9.93 -2.31 -16.03
C GLN A 83 -10.32 -3.06 -14.75
N MET A 84 -9.69 -2.72 -13.62
CA MET A 84 -10.03 -3.29 -12.31
C MET A 84 -11.48 -3.06 -11.95
N GLN A 85 -12.00 -1.84 -12.10
CA GLN A 85 -13.40 -1.50 -11.82
C GLN A 85 -14.36 -2.28 -12.73
N ALA A 86 -14.04 -2.44 -14.00
CA ALA A 86 -14.84 -3.24 -14.93
C ALA A 86 -14.91 -4.70 -14.47
N LEU A 87 -13.78 -5.30 -14.08
CA LEU A 87 -13.73 -6.67 -13.57
C LEU A 87 -14.51 -6.85 -12.25
N GLN A 88 -14.48 -5.85 -11.36
CA GLN A 88 -15.30 -5.86 -10.15
C GLN A 88 -16.79 -5.84 -10.48
N HIS A 89 -17.20 -5.03 -11.46
CA HIS A 89 -18.59 -4.96 -11.91
C HIS A 89 -19.05 -6.27 -12.52
N ASP A 90 -18.26 -6.86 -13.41
CA ASP A 90 -18.57 -8.14 -14.06
C ASP A 90 -18.70 -9.29 -13.03
N LEU A 91 -17.80 -9.34 -12.04
CA LEU A 91 -17.86 -10.31 -10.94
C LEU A 91 -19.12 -10.11 -10.10
N TRP A 92 -19.44 -8.86 -9.77
CA TRP A 92 -20.62 -8.51 -8.99
C TRP A 92 -21.90 -8.93 -9.71
N ASP A 93 -22.04 -8.60 -10.99
CA ASP A 93 -23.24 -8.92 -11.79
C ASP A 93 -23.44 -10.42 -11.93
N LEU A 94 -22.37 -11.18 -12.11
CA LEU A 94 -22.43 -12.64 -12.17
C LEU A 94 -22.97 -13.22 -10.86
N VAL A 95 -22.39 -12.83 -9.73
CA VAL A 95 -22.77 -13.35 -8.40
C VAL A 95 -24.14 -12.85 -7.98
N ALA A 96 -24.47 -11.58 -8.27
CA ALA A 96 -25.78 -11.03 -7.98
C ALA A 96 -26.90 -11.70 -8.82
N THR A 97 -26.57 -12.12 -10.04
CA THR A 97 -27.52 -12.88 -10.89
C THR A 97 -27.81 -14.25 -10.32
N ASP A 98 -26.75 -14.98 -9.89
CA ASP A 98 -26.93 -16.25 -9.20
C ASP A 98 -27.73 -16.11 -7.89
N SER A 99 -27.46 -15.07 -7.12
CA SER A 99 -28.19 -14.76 -5.88
C SER A 99 -29.67 -14.49 -6.11
N ARG A 100 -30.03 -13.78 -7.19
CA ARG A 100 -31.44 -13.52 -7.54
C ARG A 100 -32.18 -14.81 -7.95
N GLN A 101 -31.49 -15.74 -8.59
CA GLN A 101 -32.05 -17.03 -8.99
C GLN A 101 -32.19 -17.98 -7.80
N HIS A 102 -31.33 -17.84 -6.78
CA HIS A 102 -31.30 -18.70 -5.59
C HIS A 102 -31.31 -17.87 -4.29
N PRO A 103 -32.39 -17.13 -3.99
CA PRO A 103 -32.42 -16.09 -2.95
C PRO A 103 -32.20 -16.62 -1.51
N ASN A 104 -32.41 -17.93 -1.29
CA ASN A 104 -32.24 -18.54 0.04
C ASN A 104 -30.94 -19.34 0.17
N ALA A 105 -30.04 -19.28 -0.81
CA ALA A 105 -28.80 -20.02 -0.77
C ALA A 105 -27.77 -19.31 0.15
N VAL A 106 -27.48 -19.91 1.28
CA VAL A 106 -26.42 -19.44 2.21
C VAL A 106 -25.06 -19.37 1.50
N SER A 107 -24.80 -20.28 0.57
CA SER A 107 -23.59 -20.35 -0.24
C SER A 107 -23.34 -19.05 -1.03
N THR A 108 -24.39 -18.54 -1.70
CA THR A 108 -24.28 -17.30 -2.49
C THR A 108 -24.09 -16.07 -1.60
N ALA A 109 -24.71 -16.06 -0.40
CA ALA A 109 -24.51 -15.00 0.57
C ALA A 109 -23.04 -14.94 1.07
N LEU A 110 -22.41 -16.10 1.29
CA LEU A 110 -20.99 -16.19 1.65
C LEU A 110 -20.07 -15.70 0.53
N LEU A 111 -20.40 -15.99 -0.73
CA LEU A 111 -19.62 -15.50 -1.87
C LEU A 111 -19.78 -13.99 -2.03
N LEU A 112 -21.00 -13.44 -1.94
CA LEU A 112 -21.26 -12.00 -1.97
C LEU A 112 -20.48 -11.27 -0.88
N THR A 113 -20.46 -11.81 0.34
CA THR A 113 -19.70 -11.21 1.45
C THR A 113 -18.20 -11.14 1.14
N SER A 114 -17.59 -12.21 0.63
CA SER A 114 -16.16 -12.18 0.31
C SER A 114 -15.84 -11.30 -0.90
N LEU A 115 -16.73 -11.25 -1.89
CA LEU A 115 -16.60 -10.36 -3.05
C LEU A 115 -16.66 -8.89 -2.62
N ASN A 116 -17.61 -8.54 -1.74
CA ASN A 116 -17.72 -7.20 -1.20
C ASN A 116 -16.46 -6.81 -0.41
N GLU A 117 -15.97 -7.69 0.47
CA GLU A 117 -14.72 -7.47 1.21
C GLU A 117 -13.52 -7.25 0.26
N MET A 118 -13.42 -8.01 -0.84
CA MET A 118 -12.37 -7.85 -1.84
C MET A 118 -12.47 -6.46 -2.54
N ILE A 119 -13.68 -6.01 -2.88
CA ILE A 119 -13.91 -4.70 -3.49
C ILE A 119 -13.56 -3.58 -2.50
N ASP A 120 -14.05 -3.66 -1.25
CA ASP A 120 -13.82 -2.67 -0.20
C ASP A 120 -12.33 -2.53 0.14
N LEU A 121 -11.60 -3.65 0.18
CA LEU A 121 -10.14 -3.65 0.38
C LEU A 121 -9.41 -3.00 -0.79
N SER A 122 -9.91 -3.16 -2.02
CA SER A 122 -9.37 -2.47 -3.19
C SER A 122 -9.43 -0.95 -3.04
N GLU A 123 -10.57 -0.40 -2.61
CA GLU A 123 -10.76 1.03 -2.37
C GLU A 123 -9.97 1.52 -1.15
N THR A 124 -10.00 0.74 -0.07
CA THR A 124 -9.20 1.01 1.14
C THR A 124 -7.72 1.14 0.80
N GLN A 125 -7.21 0.28 -0.07
CA GLN A 125 -5.83 0.34 -0.51
C GLN A 125 -5.51 1.62 -1.27
N VAL A 126 -6.36 2.06 -2.20
CA VAL A 126 -6.17 3.32 -2.92
C VAL A 126 -6.02 4.48 -1.93
N THR A 127 -6.89 4.52 -0.92
CA THR A 127 -6.89 5.55 0.12
C THR A 127 -5.61 5.49 0.98
N ILE A 128 -5.22 4.30 1.46
CA ILE A 128 -4.03 4.12 2.32
C ILE A 128 -2.74 4.44 1.55
N PHE A 129 -2.67 4.12 0.25
CA PHE A 129 -1.50 4.43 -0.58
C PHE A 129 -1.43 5.93 -0.93
N ALA A 130 -2.56 6.63 -1.03
CA ALA A 130 -2.61 8.08 -1.24
C ALA A 130 -2.26 8.89 0.02
N ASN A 131 -2.40 8.30 1.21
CA ASN A 131 -2.12 8.98 2.47
C ASN A 131 -0.61 9.12 2.70
N HIS A 132 -0.10 10.36 2.63
CA HIS A 132 1.29 10.73 2.90
C HIS A 132 1.42 11.54 4.19
N VAL A 133 2.64 11.65 4.70
CA VAL A 133 2.93 12.61 5.77
C VAL A 133 2.63 14.02 5.27
N PRO A 134 1.89 14.86 6.03
CA PRO A 134 1.58 16.22 5.61
C PRO A 134 2.86 16.99 5.27
N GLU A 135 2.83 17.69 4.14
CA GLU A 135 3.99 18.45 3.65
C GLU A 135 4.45 19.52 4.63
N ASP A 136 3.50 20.10 5.38
CA ASP A 136 3.80 21.08 6.43
C ASP A 136 4.70 20.52 7.54
N ILE A 137 4.50 19.25 7.92
CA ILE A 137 5.33 18.55 8.92
C ILE A 137 6.74 18.33 8.36
N LEU A 138 6.86 17.94 7.10
CA LEU A 138 8.15 17.74 6.44
C LEU A 138 8.90 19.08 6.28
N LEU A 139 8.19 20.15 5.93
CA LEU A 139 8.76 21.50 5.84
C LEU A 139 9.24 21.99 7.21
N LEU A 140 8.43 21.84 8.26
CA LEU A 140 8.80 22.18 9.63
C LEU A 140 10.07 21.40 10.05
N LEU A 141 10.12 20.12 9.76
CA LEU A 141 11.27 19.26 10.07
C LEU A 141 12.53 19.75 9.36
N LEU A 142 12.44 20.14 8.09
CA LEU A 142 13.56 20.66 7.32
C LEU A 142 14.07 22.02 7.89
N ILE A 143 13.15 22.93 8.21
CA ILE A 143 13.48 24.22 8.81
C ILE A 143 14.18 24.03 10.16
N MET A 144 13.59 23.23 11.05
CA MET A 144 14.14 22.97 12.38
C MET A 144 15.50 22.29 12.33
N SER A 145 15.68 21.35 11.38
CA SER A 145 16.97 20.69 11.15
C SER A 145 18.03 21.67 10.69
N THR A 146 17.70 22.55 9.74
CA THR A 146 18.61 23.55 9.20
C THR A 146 19.04 24.54 10.30
N ILE A 147 18.09 25.07 11.07
CA ILE A 147 18.38 26.00 12.18
C ILE A 147 19.26 25.31 13.24
N THR A 148 18.95 24.06 13.59
CA THR A 148 19.70 23.31 14.61
C THR A 148 21.13 23.04 14.18
N VAL A 149 21.34 22.60 12.94
CA VAL A 149 22.70 22.37 12.38
C VAL A 149 23.47 23.69 12.28
N ALA A 150 22.84 24.77 11.80
CA ALA A 150 23.46 26.08 11.72
C ALA A 150 23.89 26.62 13.11
N MET A 151 23.06 26.47 14.12
CA MET A 151 23.37 26.87 15.49
C MET A 151 24.54 26.06 16.07
N VAL A 152 24.56 24.74 15.88
CA VAL A 152 25.67 23.89 16.32
C VAL A 152 26.95 24.23 15.55
N ALA A 153 26.88 24.49 14.24
CA ALA A 153 28.02 24.91 13.43
C ALA A 153 28.58 26.27 13.89
N PHE A 154 27.70 27.22 14.22
CA PHE A 154 28.11 28.54 14.73
C PHE A 154 28.83 28.41 16.08
N LEU A 155 28.28 27.63 17.02
CA LEU A 155 28.90 27.42 18.34
C LEU A 155 30.25 26.72 18.23
N ASN A 156 30.41 25.81 17.28
CA ASN A 156 31.63 25.05 17.03
C ASN A 156 32.60 25.75 16.04
N GLY A 157 32.24 26.91 15.49
CA GLY A 157 32.96 27.57 14.40
C GLY A 157 34.37 27.99 14.74
N LYS A 158 34.67 28.30 16.03
CA LYS A 158 36.00 28.61 16.55
C LYS A 158 36.77 27.40 17.02
N GLY A 159 36.18 26.18 16.92
CA GLY A 159 36.77 24.96 17.41
C GLY A 159 37.71 24.30 16.39
N GLY A 160 38.52 23.35 16.90
CA GLY A 160 39.46 22.58 16.10
C GLY A 160 38.76 21.57 15.18
N LYS A 161 39.56 20.74 14.47
CA LYS A 161 39.09 19.72 13.50
C LYS A 161 38.06 18.77 14.09
N HIS A 162 38.17 18.40 15.36
CA HIS A 162 37.24 17.47 16.02
C HIS A 162 35.83 18.06 16.16
N GLN A 163 35.67 19.36 16.45
CA GLN A 163 34.35 19.97 16.57
C GLN A 163 33.65 20.12 15.22
N ARG A 164 34.39 20.35 14.13
CA ARG A 164 33.86 20.35 12.77
C ARG A 164 33.40 18.96 12.37
N LEU A 165 34.18 17.92 12.67
CA LEU A 165 33.80 16.54 12.39
C LEU A 165 32.51 16.15 13.12
N PHE A 166 32.38 16.52 14.40
CA PHE A 166 31.15 16.29 15.16
C PHE A 166 29.92 16.96 14.50
N THR A 167 30.04 18.21 14.05
CA THR A 167 28.94 18.90 13.35
C THR A 167 28.56 18.21 12.03
N ILE A 168 29.55 17.71 11.27
CA ILE A 168 29.32 16.98 10.02
C ILE A 168 28.59 15.66 10.29
N ILE A 169 29.02 14.92 11.31
CA ILE A 169 28.38 13.64 11.69
C ILE A 169 26.94 13.89 12.13
N LEU A 170 26.69 14.91 12.94
CA LEU A 170 25.34 15.30 13.36
C LEU A 170 24.46 15.64 12.16
N ALA A 171 24.95 16.48 11.25
CA ALA A 171 24.21 16.86 10.04
C ALA A 171 23.91 15.63 9.15
N ALA A 172 24.89 14.74 8.97
CA ALA A 172 24.72 13.51 8.20
C ALA A 172 23.68 12.57 8.83
N THR A 173 23.68 12.41 10.16
CA THR A 173 22.70 11.59 10.89
C THR A 173 21.28 12.15 10.73
N ILE A 174 21.10 13.47 10.87
CA ILE A 174 19.81 14.12 10.68
C ILE A 174 19.34 13.93 9.23
N ALA A 175 20.20 14.19 8.25
CA ALA A 175 19.90 14.03 6.83
C ALA A 175 19.49 12.57 6.48
N LEU A 176 20.22 11.60 7.02
CA LEU A 176 19.90 10.18 6.83
C LEU A 176 18.54 9.83 7.43
N THR A 177 18.22 10.33 8.62
CA THR A 177 16.92 10.09 9.27
C THR A 177 15.78 10.68 8.44
N ILE A 178 15.92 11.91 7.95
CA ILE A 178 14.93 12.56 7.07
C ILE A 178 14.79 11.76 5.77
N PHE A 179 15.90 11.30 5.20
CA PHE A 179 15.87 10.47 3.99
C PHE A 179 15.06 9.19 4.20
N ILE A 180 15.28 8.47 5.30
CA ILE A 180 14.53 7.25 5.63
C ILE A 180 13.04 7.56 5.83
N VAL A 181 12.70 8.66 6.51
CA VAL A 181 11.30 9.10 6.70
C VAL A 181 10.61 9.32 5.35
N LEU A 182 11.28 10.02 4.43
CA LEU A 182 10.77 10.27 3.08
C LEU A 182 10.67 9.00 2.24
N ASP A 183 11.62 8.08 2.39
CA ASP A 183 11.63 6.81 1.67
C ASP A 183 10.47 5.89 2.10
N LEU A 184 10.22 5.79 3.40
CA LEU A 184 9.07 5.05 3.95
C LEU A 184 7.72 5.67 3.56
N ASP A 185 7.67 7.00 3.39
CA ASP A 185 6.44 7.68 2.99
C ASP A 185 6.08 7.49 1.51
N ARG A 186 7.05 7.09 0.65
CA ARG A 186 6.87 6.87 -0.79
C ARG A 186 6.99 5.40 -1.19
N PRO A 187 5.97 4.56 -0.94
CA PRO A 187 6.07 3.09 -1.03
C PRO A 187 6.31 2.54 -2.44
N GLN A 188 6.07 3.34 -3.49
CA GLN A 188 6.23 2.92 -4.89
C GLN A 188 7.51 3.45 -5.56
N ARG A 189 8.22 4.42 -4.94
CA ARG A 189 9.38 5.10 -5.54
C ARG A 189 10.66 4.96 -4.73
N GLY A 190 10.58 4.53 -3.46
CA GLY A 190 11.70 4.44 -2.52
C GLY A 190 12.56 3.20 -2.68
N LEU A 191 13.61 3.11 -1.86
CA LEU A 191 14.41 1.90 -1.67
C LEU A 191 13.62 0.84 -0.90
N ILE A 192 12.81 1.29 0.08
CA ILE A 192 11.95 0.45 0.89
C ILE A 192 10.56 0.42 0.25
N ARG A 193 10.20 -0.72 -0.37
CA ARG A 193 8.93 -0.89 -1.08
C ARG A 193 8.01 -1.85 -0.33
N VAL A 194 6.71 -1.61 -0.47
CA VAL A 194 5.72 -2.59 -0.02
C VAL A 194 5.75 -3.80 -0.96
N GLY A 195 6.13 -4.96 -0.41
CA GLY A 195 6.20 -6.20 -1.18
C GLY A 195 4.81 -6.71 -1.60
N VAL A 196 4.68 -7.16 -2.83
CA VAL A 196 3.45 -7.75 -3.40
C VAL A 196 3.42 -9.27 -3.35
N GLY A 197 4.36 -9.91 -2.67
CA GLY A 197 4.51 -11.36 -2.61
C GLY A 197 3.28 -12.11 -2.09
N SER A 198 2.39 -11.48 -1.32
CA SER A 198 1.11 -12.08 -0.93
C SER A 198 0.16 -12.19 -2.12
N VAL A 199 0.08 -11.18 -2.98
CA VAL A 199 -0.75 -11.17 -4.19
C VAL A 199 -0.20 -12.14 -5.23
N GLU A 200 1.13 -12.22 -5.38
CA GLU A 200 1.79 -13.22 -6.26
C GLU A 200 1.48 -14.65 -5.81
N ARG A 201 1.49 -14.92 -4.50
CA ARG A 201 1.07 -16.24 -3.97
C ARG A 201 -0.40 -16.52 -4.22
N ALA A 202 -1.28 -15.52 -4.09
CA ALA A 202 -2.70 -15.67 -4.44
C ALA A 202 -2.87 -16.00 -5.93
N GLN A 203 -2.13 -15.33 -6.81
CA GLN A 203 -2.09 -15.64 -8.23
C GLN A 203 -1.66 -17.09 -8.50
N ALA A 204 -0.54 -17.51 -7.93
CA ALA A 204 -0.03 -18.87 -8.10
C ALA A 204 -1.03 -19.94 -7.63
N MET A 205 -1.73 -19.69 -6.50
CA MET A 205 -2.79 -20.58 -6.00
C MET A 205 -3.96 -20.66 -6.99
N ILE A 206 -4.37 -19.54 -7.57
CA ILE A 206 -5.49 -19.46 -8.54
C ILE A 206 -5.12 -20.17 -9.85
N GLU A 207 -3.88 -20.06 -10.30
CA GLU A 207 -3.39 -20.70 -11.52
C GLU A 207 -3.19 -22.21 -11.37
N SER A 208 -2.81 -22.67 -10.17
CA SER A 208 -2.61 -24.11 -9.90
C SER A 208 -3.90 -24.93 -9.89
N LYS A 209 -5.06 -24.29 -9.82
CA LYS A 209 -6.39 -24.93 -9.81
C LYS A 209 -7.09 -24.84 -11.19
N ARG A 210 -6.32 -25.08 -12.24
CA ARG A 210 -6.85 -25.24 -13.62
C ARG A 210 -7.58 -26.54 -13.82
#